data_97736f2088889fa98c6d802ec0e03ef0
#
_entry.id   97736f2088889fa98c6d802ec0e03ef0
#
_cell.length_a   1.000
_cell.length_b   1.000
_cell.length_c   1.000
_cell.angle_alpha   90.00
_cell.angle_beta   90.00
_cell.angle_gamma   90.00
#
_symmetry.space_group_name_H-M   'P 1'
#
loop_
_entity.id
_entity.type
_entity.pdbx_description
1 polymer ?
#
loop_
_entity_poly.entity_id
_entity_poly.type
_entity_poly.pdbx_seq_one_letter_code
_entity_poly.pdbx_strand_id
1 'polypeptide(L)'
;DALIRRILLLGGLPDMRPKEFTPGQTVPEMLQKDLDTEYEVREALKQGMALCESVGDYVSRDLLLAQLKDTEEDHAYWLEKQLGLIDKVGLENYLQTQSQA
;
A
#
# COMPACT_ATOMS: atom_id res chain seq x y z
N ASP A 1 -8.89 12.41 5.29
CA ASP A 1 -10.23 12.01 5.67
C ASP A 1 -10.32 11.68 7.16
N ALA A 2 -11.51 11.35 7.63
CA ALA A 2 -11.75 11.05 9.04
C ALA A 2 -10.95 9.85 9.54
N LEU A 3 -10.77 8.85 8.70
CA LEU A 3 -10.02 7.65 9.06
C LEU A 3 -8.54 7.96 9.27
N ILE A 4 -7.94 8.68 8.34
CA ILE A 4 -6.54 9.08 8.44
C ILE A 4 -6.31 9.96 9.68
N ARG A 5 -7.21 10.91 9.91
CA ARG A 5 -7.14 11.79 11.08
C ARG A 5 -7.16 11.00 12.38
N ARG A 6 -8.02 9.99 12.44
CA ARG A 6 -8.15 9.13 13.62
C ARG A 6 -6.88 8.31 13.86
N ILE A 7 -6.31 7.79 12.80
CA ILE A 7 -5.06 7.01 12.88
C ILE A 7 -3.92 7.89 13.38
N LEU A 8 -3.83 9.12 12.89
CA LEU A 8 -2.81 10.07 13.34
C LEU A 8 -2.93 10.37 14.83
N LEU A 9 -4.16 10.48 15.33
CA LEU A 9 -4.42 10.69 16.75
C LEU A 9 -4.03 9.49 17.60
N LEU A 10 -4.05 8.29 17.04
CA LEU A 10 -3.78 7.04 17.75
C LEU A 10 -2.30 6.64 17.77
N GLY A 11 -1.39 7.43 17.28
CA GLY A 11 0.02 7.12 17.42
C GLY A 11 0.84 7.30 16.16
N GLY A 12 0.22 7.86 15.18
CA GLY A 12 0.93 8.25 13.97
C GLY A 12 1.08 7.14 12.94
N LEU A 13 0.84 7.54 11.73
CA LEU A 13 1.15 6.75 10.56
C LEU A 13 2.41 7.31 9.93
N PRO A 14 3.16 6.49 9.19
CA PRO A 14 4.15 7.04 8.29
C PRO A 14 3.46 7.98 7.29
N ASP A 15 4.23 8.88 6.70
CA ASP A 15 3.72 9.81 5.71
C ASP A 15 3.02 9.03 4.58
N MET A 16 1.72 9.26 4.41
CA MET A 16 0.92 8.56 3.41
C MET A 16 0.82 9.30 2.09
N ARG A 17 1.54 10.40 1.92
CA ARG A 17 1.54 11.10 0.64
C ARG A 17 2.17 10.21 -0.43
N PRO A 18 1.69 10.27 -1.67
CA PRO A 18 2.33 9.55 -2.77
C PRO A 18 3.81 9.91 -2.85
N LYS A 19 4.64 8.93 -3.07
CA LYS A 19 6.06 9.18 -3.26
C LYS A 19 6.27 9.90 -4.57
N GLU A 20 7.11 10.93 -4.55
CA GLU A 20 7.40 11.72 -5.74
C GLU A 20 8.14 10.89 -6.78
N PHE A 21 7.87 11.19 -8.04
CA PHE A 21 8.61 10.60 -9.15
C PHE A 21 10.08 11.03 -9.07
N THR A 22 10.98 10.07 -9.13
CA THR A 22 12.41 10.32 -9.15
C THR A 22 12.91 10.17 -10.59
N PRO A 23 13.48 11.23 -11.20
CA PRO A 23 13.99 11.13 -12.56
C PRO A 23 14.99 9.98 -12.70
N GLY A 24 14.87 9.21 -13.77
CA GLY A 24 15.73 8.07 -14.03
C GLY A 24 15.27 6.75 -13.44
N GLN A 25 14.20 6.74 -12.67
CA GLN A 25 13.64 5.48 -12.15
C GLN A 25 13.02 4.66 -13.28
N THR A 26 13.24 3.35 -13.22
CA THR A 26 12.57 2.42 -14.12
C THR A 26 11.18 2.07 -13.61
N VAL A 27 10.35 1.50 -14.49
CA VAL A 27 9.01 1.04 -14.10
C VAL A 27 9.08 0.01 -12.96
N PRO A 28 9.95 -1.03 -13.00
CA PRO A 28 10.05 -1.96 -11.87
C PRO A 28 10.42 -1.27 -10.56
N GLU A 29 11.33 -0.29 -10.60
CA GLU A 29 11.72 0.44 -9.41
C GLU A 29 10.56 1.24 -8.82
N MET A 30 9.75 1.88 -9.69
CA MET A 30 8.58 2.63 -9.26
C MET A 30 7.52 1.72 -8.65
N LEU A 31 7.26 0.56 -9.29
CA LEU A 31 6.31 -0.42 -8.77
C LEU A 31 6.75 -0.98 -7.42
N GLN A 32 8.05 -1.28 -7.28
CA GLN A 32 8.59 -1.77 -6.02
C GLN A 32 8.47 -0.72 -4.91
N LYS A 33 8.73 0.53 -5.25
CA LYS A 33 8.61 1.64 -4.29
C LYS A 33 7.17 1.78 -3.80
N ASP A 34 6.21 1.68 -4.73
CA ASP A 34 4.80 1.73 -4.38
C ASP A 34 4.40 0.53 -3.51
N LEU A 35 4.90 -0.65 -3.84
CA LEU A 35 4.65 -1.85 -3.04
C LEU A 35 5.21 -1.72 -1.63
N ASP A 36 6.43 -1.20 -1.50
CA ASP A 36 7.04 -0.97 -0.19
C ASP A 36 6.19 0.00 0.64
N THR A 37 5.63 1.02 0.00
CA THR A 37 4.72 1.96 0.65
C THR A 37 3.46 1.26 1.13
N GLU A 38 2.89 0.37 0.31
CA GLU A 38 1.70 -0.40 0.70
C GLU A 38 2.01 -1.30 1.90
N TYR A 39 3.19 -1.91 1.95
CA TYR A 39 3.60 -2.73 3.09
C TYR A 39 3.75 -1.88 4.36
N GLU A 40 4.29 -0.67 4.24
CA GLU A 40 4.39 0.26 5.38
C GLU A 40 3.01 0.63 5.92
N VAL A 41 2.08 0.95 5.02
CA VAL A 41 0.69 1.26 5.38
C VAL A 41 0.03 0.08 6.07
N ARG A 42 0.22 -1.11 5.53
CA ARG A 42 -0.34 -2.34 6.10
C ARG A 42 0.14 -2.55 7.53
N GLU A 43 1.43 -2.39 7.76
CA GLU A 43 2.01 -2.56 9.09
C GLU A 43 1.48 -1.50 10.07
N ALA A 44 1.38 -0.25 9.61
CA ALA A 44 0.83 0.83 10.42
C ALA A 44 -0.65 0.58 10.78
N LEU A 45 -1.43 0.05 9.85
CA LEU A 45 -2.83 -0.30 10.11
C LEU A 45 -2.94 -1.40 11.17
N LYS A 46 -2.08 -2.41 11.10
CA LYS A 46 -2.04 -3.49 12.11
C LYS A 46 -1.70 -2.96 13.49
N GLN A 47 -0.72 -2.06 13.57
CA GLN A 47 -0.36 -1.43 14.84
C GLN A 47 -1.51 -0.59 15.39
N GLY A 48 -2.19 0.16 14.52
CA GLY A 48 -3.36 0.94 14.90
C GLY A 48 -4.49 0.07 15.42
N MET A 49 -4.73 -1.07 14.78
CA MET A 49 -5.75 -2.04 15.23
C MET A 49 -5.42 -2.59 16.62
N ALA A 50 -4.15 -2.94 16.85
CA ALA A 50 -3.71 -3.43 18.15
C ALA A 50 -3.93 -2.38 19.24
N LEU A 51 -3.64 -1.12 18.94
CA LEU A 51 -3.88 -0.02 19.87
C LEU A 51 -5.38 0.13 20.15
N CYS A 52 -6.21 0.08 19.13
CA CYS A 52 -7.67 0.17 19.29
C CYS A 52 -8.18 -0.93 20.22
N GLU A 53 -7.72 -2.15 20.02
CA GLU A 53 -8.10 -3.28 20.87
C GLU A 53 -7.65 -3.06 22.33
N SER A 54 -6.45 -2.53 22.52
CA SER A 54 -5.90 -2.31 23.85
C SER A 54 -6.72 -1.32 24.67
N VAL A 55 -7.41 -0.38 24.03
CA VAL A 55 -8.25 0.62 24.70
C VAL A 55 -9.75 0.32 24.56
N GLY A 56 -10.12 -0.80 23.96
CA GLY A 56 -11.51 -1.21 23.78
C GLY A 56 -12.26 -0.47 22.70
N ASP A 57 -11.57 0.17 21.76
CA ASP A 57 -12.20 0.88 20.65
C ASP A 57 -12.36 -0.05 19.44
N TYR A 58 -13.34 -0.93 19.52
CA TYR A 58 -13.58 -1.92 18.48
C TYR A 58 -14.18 -1.33 17.21
N VAL A 59 -14.86 -0.19 17.31
CA VAL A 59 -15.41 0.50 16.15
C VAL A 59 -14.29 1.01 15.26
N SER A 60 -13.30 1.66 15.85
CA SER A 60 -12.12 2.12 15.09
C SER A 60 -11.31 0.96 14.54
N ARG A 61 -11.18 -0.12 15.31
CA ARG A 61 -10.50 -1.32 14.84
C ARG A 61 -11.16 -1.87 13.58
N ASP A 62 -12.48 -1.91 13.52
CA ASP A 62 -13.19 -2.43 12.35
C ASP A 62 -13.03 -1.52 11.13
N LEU A 63 -12.97 -0.21 11.34
CA LEU A 63 -12.66 0.73 10.24
C LEU A 63 -11.27 0.46 9.66
N LEU A 64 -10.29 0.25 10.53
CA LEU A 64 -8.91 -0.07 10.12
C LEU A 64 -8.84 -1.42 9.44
N LEU A 65 -9.61 -2.39 9.89
CA LEU A 65 -9.66 -3.71 9.27
C LEU A 65 -10.17 -3.62 7.82
N ALA A 66 -11.19 -2.84 7.57
CA ALA A 66 -11.70 -2.65 6.21
C ALA A 66 -10.63 -2.03 5.31
N GLN A 67 -9.90 -1.03 5.82
CA GLN A 67 -8.82 -0.40 5.07
C GLN A 67 -7.67 -1.38 4.81
N LEU A 68 -7.35 -2.23 5.79
CA LEU A 68 -6.32 -3.26 5.64
C LEU A 68 -6.68 -4.24 4.52
N LYS A 69 -7.92 -4.67 4.46
CA LYS A 69 -8.38 -5.57 3.40
C LYS A 69 -8.22 -4.93 2.02
N ASP A 70 -8.63 -3.67 1.88
CA ASP A 70 -8.47 -2.95 0.62
C ASP A 70 -7.00 -2.88 0.19
N THR A 71 -6.11 -2.57 1.13
CA THR A 71 -4.67 -2.48 0.85
C THR A 71 -4.11 -3.83 0.41
N GLU A 72 -4.43 -4.90 1.11
CA GLU A 72 -3.92 -6.23 0.78
C GLU A 72 -4.50 -6.80 -0.50
N GLU A 73 -5.83 -6.68 -0.68
CA GLU A 73 -6.51 -7.33 -1.80
C GLU A 73 -6.37 -6.55 -3.10
N ASP A 74 -6.47 -5.22 -3.05
CA ASP A 74 -6.55 -4.42 -4.26
C ASP A 74 -5.21 -3.83 -4.67
N HIS A 75 -4.46 -3.25 -3.74
CA HIS A 75 -3.26 -2.48 -4.07
C HIS A 75 -2.00 -3.32 -4.05
N ALA A 76 -1.69 -3.94 -2.92
CA ALA A 76 -0.46 -4.71 -2.80
C ALA A 76 -0.44 -5.92 -3.72
N TYR A 77 -1.56 -6.64 -3.79
CA TYR A 77 -1.68 -7.81 -4.67
C TYR A 77 -1.49 -7.44 -6.14
N TRP A 78 -2.10 -6.32 -6.59
CA TRP A 78 -1.95 -5.86 -7.97
C TRP A 78 -0.48 -5.54 -8.27
N LEU A 79 0.20 -4.83 -7.36
CA LEU A 79 1.62 -4.48 -7.53
C LEU A 79 2.51 -5.72 -7.57
N GLU A 80 2.27 -6.66 -6.67
CA GLU A 80 3.01 -7.94 -6.66
C GLU A 80 2.83 -8.69 -7.97
N LYS A 81 1.61 -8.69 -8.50
CA LYS A 81 1.30 -9.34 -9.77
C LYS A 81 2.04 -8.67 -10.94
N GLN A 82 2.08 -7.34 -10.98
CA GLN A 82 2.79 -6.62 -12.02
C GLN A 82 4.29 -6.93 -11.99
N LEU A 83 4.89 -6.88 -10.82
CA LEU A 83 6.31 -7.21 -10.65
C LEU A 83 6.60 -8.66 -11.05
N GLY A 84 5.71 -9.58 -10.69
CA GLY A 84 5.82 -10.97 -11.08
C GLY A 84 5.76 -11.18 -12.60
N LEU A 85 4.90 -10.42 -13.28
CA LEU A 85 4.82 -10.47 -14.74
C LEU A 85 6.09 -9.96 -15.39
N ILE A 86 6.64 -8.85 -14.90
CA ILE A 86 7.91 -8.31 -15.41
C ILE A 86 9.02 -9.34 -15.28
N ASP A 87 9.07 -10.01 -14.15
CA ASP A 87 10.06 -11.05 -13.89
C ASP A 87 9.94 -12.24 -14.87
N LYS A 88 8.70 -12.60 -15.21
CA LYS A 88 8.43 -13.74 -16.09
C LYS A 88 8.64 -13.43 -17.56
N VAL A 89 8.18 -12.29 -18.04
CA VAL A 89 8.17 -12.00 -19.48
C VAL A 89 9.22 -10.98 -19.90
N GLY A 90 9.89 -10.34 -18.95
CA GLY A 90 10.85 -9.28 -19.20
C GLY A 90 10.19 -7.92 -19.33
N LEU A 91 10.94 -6.88 -19.03
CA LEU A 91 10.42 -5.51 -18.99
C LEU A 91 9.90 -5.04 -20.35
N GLU A 92 10.62 -5.30 -21.44
CA GLU A 92 10.19 -4.86 -22.77
C GLU A 92 8.85 -5.45 -23.15
N ASN A 93 8.65 -6.74 -22.95
CA ASN A 93 7.40 -7.41 -23.25
C ASN A 93 6.28 -6.89 -22.38
N TYR A 94 6.56 -6.67 -21.10
CA TYR A 94 5.59 -6.12 -20.17
C TYR A 94 5.12 -4.73 -20.61
N LEU A 95 6.06 -3.84 -20.95
CA LEU A 95 5.75 -2.47 -21.38
C LEU A 95 4.93 -2.47 -22.67
N GLN A 96 5.26 -3.35 -23.61
CA GLN A 96 4.52 -3.49 -24.86
C GLN A 96 3.07 -3.90 -24.59
N THR A 97 2.85 -4.84 -23.67
CA THR A 97 1.51 -5.26 -23.29
C THR A 97 0.72 -4.10 -22.68
N GLN A 98 1.34 -3.31 -21.83
CA GLN A 98 0.67 -2.15 -21.23
C GLN A 98 0.31 -1.07 -22.25
N SER A 99 1.15 -0.87 -23.24
CA SER A 99 0.89 0.16 -24.27
C SER A 99 -0.23 -0.22 -25.22
N GLN A 100 -0.62 -1.48 -25.25
CA GLN A 100 -1.73 -1.98 -26.08
C GLN A 100 -3.07 -2.01 -25.34
N ALA A 101 -3.05 -1.70 -24.06
CA ALA A 101 -4.25 -1.75 -23.22
C ALA A 101 -5.21 -0.59 -23.47
#